data_56de2a2e042a772d892cc222a6d43b87
#
_entry.id   56de2a2e042a772d892cc222a6d43b87
#
_cell.length_a   1.000
_cell.length_b   1.000
_cell.length_c   1.000
_cell.angle_alpha   90.00
_cell.angle_beta   90.00
_cell.angle_gamma   90.00
#
_symmetry.space_group_name_H-M   'P 1'
#
loop_
_entity.id
_entity.type
_entity.pdbx_description
1 polymer ?
#
loop_
_entity_poly.entity_id
_entity_poly.type
_entity_poly.pdbx_seq_one_letter_code
_entity_poly.pdbx_strand_id
1 'polypeptide(L)'
;MNITFEGRRVIVTGAGHGFGRAIAKAFADRGGRVFACDINSAGLSETGALCGANCETRTVDITRRPDVEAFIAEGAGDGSIDILVNNAGGVLGQVGRPLEEISPAEWQGIFDVNVTGGFYCSQAVTPGMKKARRGRIVNISSGAGLGISLTGIQAYASAKAAQIGLTRQLAHELGPWGITVNNVAPGFVRSNPTTERQWQSYGPEGQQALVQGIAMKHLGSPDDIAHAVLFFASDYAGWITGQVLSVDGGK
;
A
#
# COMPACT_ATOMS: atom_id res chain seq x y z
N MET A 1 24.52 0.02 -3.19
CA MET A 1 23.63 0.83 -2.34
C MET A 1 23.06 -0.11 -1.28
N ASN A 2 23.36 0.10 0.00
CA ASN A 2 22.81 -0.72 1.07
C ASN A 2 21.67 0.06 1.76
N ILE A 3 20.42 -0.38 1.61
CA ILE A 3 19.27 0.23 2.24
C ILE A 3 18.96 -0.55 3.51
N THR A 4 19.15 0.08 4.67
CA THR A 4 18.83 -0.48 5.99
C THR A 4 17.83 0.40 6.72
N PHE A 5 17.10 -0.19 7.66
CA PHE A 5 16.08 0.50 8.45
C PHE A 5 16.26 0.28 9.95
N GLU A 6 17.50 0.05 10.37
CA GLU A 6 17.87 -0.13 11.79
C GLU A 6 17.28 0.97 12.69
N GLY A 7 16.54 0.54 13.70
CA GLY A 7 15.89 1.43 14.64
C GLY A 7 14.68 2.22 14.11
N ARG A 8 14.25 2.01 12.86
CA ARG A 8 13.07 2.66 12.28
C ARG A 8 11.79 1.93 12.67
N ARG A 9 10.79 2.69 13.12
CA ARG A 9 9.43 2.20 13.38
C ARG A 9 8.60 2.31 12.09
N VAL A 10 8.14 1.18 11.59
CA VAL A 10 7.47 1.05 10.29
C VAL A 10 6.05 0.52 10.48
N ILE A 11 5.06 1.25 10.00
CA ILE A 11 3.68 0.76 9.90
C ILE A 11 3.44 0.23 8.49
N VAL A 12 2.89 -0.98 8.38
CA VAL A 12 2.42 -1.55 7.11
C VAL A 12 0.98 -2.00 7.27
N THR A 13 0.07 -1.39 6.51
CA THR A 13 -1.35 -1.78 6.51
C THR A 13 -1.65 -2.80 5.40
N GLY A 14 -2.65 -3.66 5.62
CA GLY A 14 -2.99 -4.71 4.64
C GLY A 14 -1.90 -5.77 4.52
N ALA A 15 -1.26 -6.14 5.63
CA ALA A 15 -0.09 -7.01 5.67
C ALA A 15 -0.42 -8.51 5.76
N GLY A 16 -1.69 -8.90 5.74
CA GLY A 16 -2.11 -10.30 5.85
C GLY A 16 -1.71 -11.17 4.64
N HIS A 17 -1.42 -10.57 3.48
CA HIS A 17 -0.99 -11.27 2.27
C HIS A 17 -0.34 -10.30 1.25
N GLY A 18 0.07 -10.86 0.10
CA GLY A 18 0.44 -10.11 -1.10
C GLY A 18 1.52 -9.07 -0.89
N PHE A 19 1.29 -7.86 -1.40
CA PHE A 19 2.26 -6.76 -1.31
C PHE A 19 2.57 -6.39 0.14
N GLY A 20 1.54 -6.27 0.98
CA GLY A 20 1.73 -5.88 2.38
C GLY A 20 2.61 -6.84 3.14
N ARG A 21 2.44 -8.16 2.94
CA ARG A 21 3.32 -9.20 3.51
C ARG A 21 4.76 -9.07 3.01
N ALA A 22 4.95 -8.93 1.69
CA ALA A 22 6.28 -8.77 1.10
C ALA A 22 6.98 -7.50 1.60
N ILE A 23 6.24 -6.39 1.70
CA ILE A 23 6.74 -5.11 2.22
C ILE A 23 7.15 -5.25 3.70
N ALA A 24 6.28 -5.84 4.55
CA ALA A 24 6.58 -6.04 5.95
C ALA A 24 7.86 -6.88 6.14
N LYS A 25 7.95 -7.99 5.40
CA LYS A 25 9.16 -8.83 5.41
C LYS A 25 10.40 -8.08 4.95
N ALA A 26 10.30 -7.32 3.86
CA ALA A 26 11.43 -6.59 3.30
C ALA A 26 11.99 -5.53 4.26
N PHE A 27 11.14 -4.88 5.08
CA PHE A 27 11.58 -3.98 6.15
C PHE A 27 12.19 -4.75 7.33
N ALA A 28 11.54 -5.84 7.78
CA ALA A 28 12.02 -6.64 8.91
C ALA A 28 13.41 -7.25 8.62
N ASP A 29 13.64 -7.77 7.41
CA ASP A 29 14.92 -8.31 6.95
C ASP A 29 16.04 -7.24 6.93
N ARG A 30 15.69 -5.95 6.96
CA ARG A 30 16.62 -4.82 6.93
C ARG A 30 16.69 -4.05 8.25
N GLY A 31 16.30 -4.70 9.35
CA GLY A 31 16.42 -4.16 10.71
C GLY A 31 15.31 -3.18 11.12
N GLY A 32 14.27 -3.02 10.30
CA GLY A 32 13.11 -2.21 10.65
C GLY A 32 12.24 -2.88 11.69
N ARG A 33 11.78 -2.15 12.71
CA ARG A 33 10.76 -2.60 13.63
C ARG A 33 9.38 -2.39 13.01
N VAL A 34 8.78 -3.46 12.52
CA VAL A 34 7.53 -3.44 11.76
C VAL A 34 6.33 -3.64 12.68
N PHE A 35 5.33 -2.77 12.54
CA PHE A 35 4.00 -2.93 13.09
C PHE A 35 3.04 -3.14 11.92
N ALA A 36 2.59 -4.37 11.75
CA ALA A 36 1.78 -4.80 10.61
C ALA A 36 0.33 -5.00 11.00
N CYS A 37 -0.61 -4.51 10.19
CA CYS A 37 -2.03 -4.74 10.44
C CYS A 37 -2.81 -5.20 9.21
N ASP A 38 -3.89 -5.92 9.49
CA ASP A 38 -4.87 -6.40 8.51
C ASP A 38 -6.17 -6.78 9.25
N ILE A 39 -7.26 -6.95 8.54
CA ILE A 39 -8.49 -7.58 9.07
C ILE A 39 -8.37 -9.12 9.09
N ASN A 40 -7.47 -9.70 8.30
CA ASN A 40 -7.20 -11.13 8.20
C ASN A 40 -6.17 -11.59 9.24
N SER A 41 -6.63 -12.01 10.41
CA SER A 41 -5.78 -12.46 11.51
C SER A 41 -4.93 -13.70 11.17
N ALA A 42 -5.46 -14.64 10.39
CA ALA A 42 -4.71 -15.84 9.97
C ALA A 42 -3.54 -15.44 9.07
N GLY A 43 -3.79 -14.58 8.07
CA GLY A 43 -2.73 -14.06 7.21
C GLY A 43 -1.68 -13.23 7.96
N LEU A 44 -2.09 -12.50 9.00
CA LEU A 44 -1.15 -11.77 9.87
C LEU A 44 -0.24 -12.72 10.68
N SER A 45 -0.78 -13.84 11.18
CA SER A 45 0.03 -14.84 11.88
C SER A 45 1.13 -15.39 10.97
N GLU A 46 0.81 -15.69 9.70
CA GLU A 46 1.80 -16.10 8.71
C GLU A 46 2.86 -15.01 8.46
N THR A 47 2.41 -13.76 8.32
CA THR A 47 3.32 -12.63 8.11
C THR A 47 4.25 -12.43 9.30
N GLY A 48 3.73 -12.50 10.54
CA GLY A 48 4.53 -12.42 11.75
C GLY A 48 5.59 -13.52 11.82
N ALA A 49 5.21 -14.77 11.50
CA ALA A 49 6.14 -15.88 11.45
C ALA A 49 7.27 -15.69 10.42
N LEU A 50 6.96 -15.12 9.25
CA LEU A 50 7.93 -14.83 8.20
C LEU A 50 8.89 -13.66 8.54
N CYS A 51 8.42 -12.67 9.29
CA CYS A 51 9.19 -11.51 9.67
C CYS A 51 9.99 -11.67 10.97
N GLY A 52 9.66 -12.69 11.78
CA GLY A 52 10.35 -12.98 13.02
C GLY A 52 10.19 -11.90 14.09
N ALA A 53 11.21 -11.73 14.94
CA ALA A 53 11.17 -10.83 16.10
C ALA A 53 11.05 -9.34 15.74
N ASN A 54 11.30 -8.95 14.50
CA ASN A 54 11.21 -7.57 14.05
C ASN A 54 9.80 -7.14 13.63
N CYS A 55 8.78 -8.02 13.79
CA CYS A 55 7.42 -7.70 13.37
C CYS A 55 6.40 -8.03 14.46
N GLU A 56 5.64 -7.02 14.86
CA GLU A 56 4.45 -7.15 15.68
C GLU A 56 3.20 -7.02 14.77
N THR A 57 2.18 -7.83 15.03
CA THR A 57 0.96 -7.86 14.20
C THR A 57 -0.28 -7.55 15.03
N ARG A 58 -1.24 -6.81 14.44
CA ARG A 58 -2.53 -6.48 15.04
C ARG A 58 -3.66 -6.60 14.04
N THR A 59 -4.78 -7.18 14.46
CA THR A 59 -6.02 -7.16 13.66
C THR A 59 -6.65 -5.77 13.81
N VAL A 60 -6.69 -5.01 12.70
CA VAL A 60 -7.20 -3.64 12.66
C VAL A 60 -8.02 -3.44 11.38
N ASP A 61 -9.19 -2.88 11.53
CA ASP A 61 -9.98 -2.35 10.41
C ASP A 61 -9.62 -0.87 10.21
N ILE A 62 -8.89 -0.56 9.13
CA ILE A 62 -8.45 0.81 8.86
C ILE A 62 -9.59 1.77 8.48
N THR A 63 -10.79 1.26 8.22
CA THR A 63 -11.98 2.11 7.99
C THR A 63 -12.54 2.68 9.30
N ARG A 64 -12.08 2.17 10.44
CA ARG A 64 -12.48 2.59 11.77
C ARG A 64 -11.40 3.47 12.40
N ARG A 65 -11.63 4.78 12.37
CA ARG A 65 -10.66 5.77 12.86
C ARG A 65 -10.14 5.49 14.28
N PRO A 66 -10.97 5.14 15.29
CA PRO A 66 -10.45 4.85 16.64
C PRO A 66 -9.48 3.66 16.68
N ASP A 67 -9.72 2.62 15.87
CA ASP A 67 -8.87 1.43 15.80
C ASP A 67 -7.51 1.81 15.19
N VAL A 68 -7.50 2.68 14.17
CA VAL A 68 -6.27 3.23 13.57
C VAL A 68 -5.48 4.06 14.57
N GLU A 69 -6.14 4.98 15.28
CA GLU A 69 -5.49 5.84 16.27
C GLU A 69 -4.82 5.02 17.38
N ALA A 70 -5.51 4.00 17.91
CA ALA A 70 -4.98 3.10 18.93
C ALA A 70 -3.76 2.30 18.41
N PHE A 71 -3.85 1.75 17.21
CA PHE A 71 -2.77 0.99 16.59
C PHE A 71 -1.53 1.84 16.32
N ILE A 72 -1.70 3.05 15.79
CA ILE A 72 -0.59 3.97 15.54
C ILE A 72 0.06 4.40 16.86
N ALA A 73 -0.73 4.68 17.90
CA ALA A 73 -0.21 5.03 19.23
C ALA A 73 0.61 3.88 19.84
N GLU A 74 0.14 2.64 19.72
CA GLU A 74 0.87 1.45 20.16
C GLU A 74 2.22 1.31 19.43
N GLY A 75 2.22 1.41 18.09
CA GLY A 75 3.44 1.31 17.28
C GLY A 75 4.42 2.46 17.54
N ALA A 76 3.92 3.66 17.84
CA ALA A 76 4.76 4.82 18.18
C ALA A 76 5.40 4.69 19.58
N GLY A 77 4.70 4.08 20.55
CA GLY A 77 5.18 3.99 21.92
C GLY A 77 5.55 5.38 22.48
N ASP A 78 6.75 5.51 23.00
CA ASP A 78 7.31 6.77 23.53
C ASP A 78 7.93 7.70 22.45
N GLY A 79 7.96 7.26 21.18
CA GLY A 79 8.58 8.00 20.06
C GLY A 79 7.59 8.40 18.97
N SER A 80 7.99 8.19 17.73
CA SER A 80 7.19 8.45 16.55
C SER A 80 7.31 7.32 15.55
N ILE A 81 6.34 7.20 14.65
CA ILE A 81 6.45 6.35 13.45
C ILE A 81 7.36 7.06 12.44
N ASP A 82 8.40 6.37 11.97
CA ASP A 82 9.31 6.88 10.94
C ASP A 82 8.74 6.68 9.53
N ILE A 83 8.08 5.54 9.29
CA ILE A 83 7.62 5.12 7.97
C ILE A 83 6.19 4.59 8.08
N LEU A 84 5.30 5.09 7.22
CA LEU A 84 3.96 4.56 7.01
C LEU A 84 3.81 4.06 5.59
N VAL A 85 3.38 2.80 5.44
CA VAL A 85 2.98 2.23 4.15
C VAL A 85 1.48 1.97 4.15
N ASN A 86 0.74 2.82 3.44
CA ASN A 86 -0.69 2.66 3.19
C ASN A 86 -0.88 1.67 2.03
N ASN A 87 -0.90 0.38 2.35
CA ASN A 87 -1.08 -0.68 1.37
C ASN A 87 -2.48 -1.32 1.44
N ALA A 88 -3.15 -1.28 2.59
CA ALA A 88 -4.50 -1.84 2.71
C ALA A 88 -5.45 -1.22 1.68
N GLY A 89 -6.24 -2.08 1.05
CA GLY A 89 -7.16 -1.69 -0.01
C GLY A 89 -7.53 -2.89 -0.88
N GLY A 90 -8.32 -2.62 -1.91
CA GLY A 90 -8.75 -3.65 -2.86
C GLY A 90 -10.17 -3.43 -3.34
N VAL A 91 -10.71 -4.45 -3.98
CA VAL A 91 -12.01 -4.41 -4.67
C VAL A 91 -13.18 -4.96 -3.83
N LEU A 92 -12.93 -5.41 -2.59
CA LEU A 92 -13.93 -5.95 -1.66
C LEU A 92 -14.84 -7.04 -2.27
N GLY A 93 -14.28 -7.89 -3.12
CA GLY A 93 -15.03 -8.94 -3.81
C GLY A 93 -15.90 -8.46 -4.99
N GLN A 94 -15.93 -7.17 -5.27
CA GLN A 94 -16.69 -6.63 -6.41
C GLN A 94 -16.04 -7.05 -7.73
N VAL A 95 -16.86 -7.07 -8.77
CA VAL A 95 -16.48 -7.30 -10.18
C VAL A 95 -17.00 -6.16 -11.04
N GLY A 96 -16.44 -6.02 -12.25
CA GLY A 96 -16.91 -5.01 -13.20
C GLY A 96 -18.37 -5.25 -13.60
N ARG A 97 -19.20 -4.20 -13.54
CA ARG A 97 -20.63 -4.21 -13.88
C ARG A 97 -21.02 -2.89 -14.56
N PRO A 98 -22.18 -2.85 -15.25
CA PRO A 98 -22.77 -1.60 -15.73
C PRO A 98 -22.91 -0.56 -14.61
N LEU A 99 -22.72 0.72 -14.95
CA LEU A 99 -22.72 1.82 -13.98
C LEU A 99 -24.02 1.90 -13.16
N GLU A 100 -25.16 1.68 -13.82
CA GLU A 100 -26.50 1.74 -13.24
C GLU A 100 -26.79 0.63 -12.22
N GLU A 101 -25.99 -0.41 -12.19
CA GLU A 101 -26.13 -1.54 -11.25
C GLU A 101 -25.32 -1.37 -9.97
N ILE A 102 -24.50 -0.33 -9.89
CA ILE A 102 -23.61 -0.10 -8.74
C ILE A 102 -24.37 0.65 -7.66
N SER A 103 -24.50 0.03 -6.50
CA SER A 103 -25.15 0.69 -5.37
C SER A 103 -24.23 1.76 -4.72
N PRO A 104 -24.82 2.79 -4.09
CA PRO A 104 -24.04 3.77 -3.31
C PRO A 104 -23.17 3.12 -2.21
N ALA A 105 -23.65 2.05 -1.58
CA ALA A 105 -22.90 1.35 -0.53
C ALA A 105 -21.66 0.63 -1.07
N GLU A 106 -21.76 -0.01 -2.23
CA GLU A 106 -20.61 -0.64 -2.89
C GLU A 106 -19.57 0.39 -3.32
N TRP A 107 -20.01 1.51 -3.87
CA TRP A 107 -19.14 2.64 -4.19
C TRP A 107 -18.42 3.15 -2.95
N GLN A 108 -19.16 3.47 -1.88
CA GLN A 108 -18.61 4.04 -0.65
C GLN A 108 -17.65 3.07 0.03
N GLY A 109 -17.97 1.78 0.11
CA GLY A 109 -17.09 0.78 0.72
C GLY A 109 -15.70 0.72 0.06
N ILE A 110 -15.63 0.85 -1.27
CA ILE A 110 -14.36 0.93 -1.99
C ILE A 110 -13.58 2.20 -1.59
N PHE A 111 -14.24 3.34 -1.48
CA PHE A 111 -13.59 4.59 -1.04
C PHE A 111 -13.14 4.50 0.42
N ASP A 112 -13.94 3.89 1.29
CA ASP A 112 -13.61 3.78 2.71
C ASP A 112 -12.31 3.02 2.92
N VAL A 113 -12.13 1.88 2.28
CA VAL A 113 -10.91 1.07 2.46
C VAL A 113 -9.73 1.62 1.67
N ASN A 114 -9.93 2.13 0.44
CA ASN A 114 -8.80 2.54 -0.41
C ASN A 114 -8.35 3.99 -0.15
N VAL A 115 -9.23 4.89 0.29
CA VAL A 115 -8.92 6.32 0.45
C VAL A 115 -8.99 6.73 1.90
N THR A 116 -10.17 6.56 2.53
CA THR A 116 -10.44 7.06 3.89
C THR A 116 -9.54 6.40 4.93
N GLY A 117 -9.34 5.08 4.84
CA GLY A 117 -8.44 4.36 5.75
C GLY A 117 -6.99 4.84 5.67
N GLY A 118 -6.46 5.03 4.46
CA GLY A 118 -5.11 5.58 4.26
C GLY A 118 -5.00 7.04 4.74
N PHE A 119 -6.07 7.83 4.61
CA PHE A 119 -6.15 9.17 5.18
C PHE A 119 -6.08 9.13 6.70
N TYR A 120 -6.86 8.26 7.38
CA TYR A 120 -6.81 8.11 8.84
C TYR A 120 -5.42 7.72 9.34
N CYS A 121 -4.77 6.75 8.69
CA CYS A 121 -3.41 6.35 9.04
C CYS A 121 -2.42 7.51 8.86
N SER A 122 -2.49 8.24 7.75
CA SER A 122 -1.63 9.39 7.48
C SER A 122 -1.86 10.51 8.49
N GLN A 123 -3.12 10.79 8.85
CA GLN A 123 -3.49 11.78 9.86
C GLN A 123 -2.92 11.40 11.24
N ALA A 124 -3.02 10.14 11.63
CA ALA A 124 -2.59 9.67 12.95
C ALA A 124 -1.05 9.71 13.13
N VAL A 125 -0.25 9.42 12.09
CA VAL A 125 1.22 9.49 12.20
C VAL A 125 1.77 10.91 12.11
N THR A 126 1.05 11.83 11.47
CA THR A 126 1.53 13.18 11.13
C THR A 126 2.02 13.99 12.34
N PRO A 127 1.32 14.05 13.50
CA PRO A 127 1.80 14.84 14.66
C PRO A 127 3.17 14.39 15.15
N GLY A 128 3.40 13.07 15.25
CA GLY A 128 4.68 12.49 15.64
C GLY A 128 5.79 12.79 14.64
N MET A 129 5.52 12.60 13.35
CA MET A 129 6.46 12.90 12.28
C MET A 129 6.81 14.39 12.20
N LYS A 130 5.83 15.29 12.39
CA LYS A 130 6.07 16.75 12.46
C LYS A 130 6.97 17.11 13.65
N LYS A 131 6.72 16.54 14.83
CA LYS A 131 7.57 16.74 16.03
C LYS A 131 8.99 16.24 15.80
N ALA A 132 9.15 15.07 15.15
CA ALA A 132 10.46 14.51 14.80
C ALA A 132 11.15 15.24 13.64
N ARG A 133 10.46 16.11 12.90
CA ARG A 133 10.94 16.76 11.68
C ARG A 133 11.40 15.77 10.62
N ARG A 134 10.79 14.60 10.60
CA ARG A 134 11.14 13.49 9.72
C ARG A 134 9.96 12.51 9.58
N GLY A 135 9.75 12.01 8.37
CA GLY A 135 8.78 10.95 8.09
C GLY A 135 8.83 10.51 6.64
N ARG A 136 8.35 9.31 6.38
CA ARG A 136 8.16 8.74 5.06
C ARG A 136 6.77 8.12 4.96
N ILE A 137 5.96 8.59 4.05
CA ILE A 137 4.63 8.01 3.77
C ILE A 137 4.67 7.46 2.34
N VAL A 138 4.38 6.17 2.17
CA VAL A 138 4.30 5.52 0.87
C VAL A 138 2.90 4.94 0.69
N ASN A 139 2.18 5.45 -0.29
CA ASN A 139 0.84 4.98 -0.64
C ASN A 139 0.93 3.95 -1.77
N ILE A 140 0.15 2.87 -1.69
CA ILE A 140 0.05 1.88 -2.76
C ILE A 140 -1.25 2.11 -3.53
N SER A 141 -1.12 2.75 -4.70
CA SER A 141 -2.26 2.92 -5.61
C SER A 141 -2.39 1.71 -6.56
N SER A 142 -2.44 1.96 -7.83
CA SER A 142 -2.52 0.95 -8.90
C SER A 142 -2.35 1.65 -10.25
N GLY A 143 -1.92 0.93 -11.28
CA GLY A 143 -2.06 1.37 -12.66
C GLY A 143 -3.50 1.75 -13.04
N ALA A 144 -4.49 1.19 -12.32
CA ALA A 144 -5.91 1.58 -12.45
C ALA A 144 -6.20 3.05 -12.10
N GLY A 145 -5.35 3.69 -11.30
CA GLY A 145 -5.45 5.12 -10.99
C GLY A 145 -4.76 6.03 -12.00
N LEU A 146 -3.97 5.47 -12.91
CA LEU A 146 -3.25 6.18 -13.98
C LEU A 146 -3.93 6.06 -15.35
N GLY A 147 -4.74 5.03 -15.53
CA GLY A 147 -5.42 4.75 -16.79
C GLY A 147 -6.66 3.89 -16.61
N ILE A 148 -7.11 3.22 -17.67
CA ILE A 148 -8.28 2.35 -17.61
C ILE A 148 -7.97 1.11 -16.77
N SER A 149 -8.83 0.83 -15.79
CA SER A 149 -8.67 -0.31 -14.90
C SER A 149 -8.99 -1.64 -15.59
N LEU A 150 -8.09 -2.62 -15.46
CA LEU A 150 -8.33 -4.01 -15.91
C LEU A 150 -9.45 -4.71 -15.11
N THR A 151 -9.82 -4.19 -13.94
CA THR A 151 -10.91 -4.76 -13.14
C THR A 151 -12.30 -4.40 -13.67
N GLY A 152 -12.41 -3.32 -14.48
CA GLY A 152 -13.68 -2.77 -14.90
C GLY A 152 -14.51 -2.15 -13.76
N ILE A 153 -13.93 -1.95 -12.56
CA ILE A 153 -14.63 -1.43 -11.38
C ILE A 153 -14.39 0.07 -11.29
N GLN A 154 -15.45 0.85 -11.52
CA GLN A 154 -15.41 2.31 -11.57
C GLN A 154 -14.96 2.92 -10.25
N ALA A 155 -15.53 2.46 -9.12
CA ALA A 155 -15.17 2.93 -7.79
C ALA A 155 -13.69 2.67 -7.48
N TYR A 156 -13.16 1.51 -7.86
CA TYR A 156 -11.76 1.17 -7.61
C TYR A 156 -10.80 2.07 -8.39
N ALA A 157 -11.03 2.25 -9.69
CA ALA A 157 -10.22 3.15 -10.51
C ALA A 157 -10.23 4.58 -9.95
N SER A 158 -11.44 5.08 -9.61
CA SER A 158 -11.61 6.41 -9.02
C SER A 158 -10.89 6.55 -7.68
N ALA A 159 -11.00 5.56 -6.79
CA ALA A 159 -10.33 5.56 -5.50
C ALA A 159 -8.79 5.52 -5.64
N LYS A 160 -8.26 4.74 -6.59
CA LYS A 160 -6.82 4.69 -6.85
C LYS A 160 -6.29 6.00 -7.46
N ALA A 161 -7.07 6.68 -8.28
CA ALA A 161 -6.76 8.04 -8.74
C ALA A 161 -6.82 9.06 -7.58
N ALA A 162 -7.81 8.93 -6.68
CA ALA A 162 -7.91 9.79 -5.49
C ALA A 162 -6.69 9.64 -4.55
N GLN A 163 -6.16 8.41 -4.37
CA GLN A 163 -4.92 8.19 -3.61
C GLN A 163 -3.72 8.94 -4.21
N ILE A 164 -3.63 9.02 -5.54
CA ILE A 164 -2.59 9.79 -6.24
C ILE A 164 -2.75 11.28 -5.96
N GLY A 165 -3.97 11.80 -6.03
CA GLY A 165 -4.27 13.18 -5.68
C GLY A 165 -3.91 13.52 -4.23
N LEU A 166 -4.30 12.66 -3.28
CA LEU A 166 -3.98 12.79 -1.87
C LEU A 166 -2.45 12.78 -1.62
N THR A 167 -1.72 11.90 -2.30
CA THR A 167 -0.26 11.83 -2.22
C THR A 167 0.39 13.18 -2.55
N ARG A 168 -0.02 13.81 -3.66
CA ARG A 168 0.52 15.09 -4.10
C ARG A 168 0.19 16.22 -3.12
N GLN A 169 -1.04 16.26 -2.62
CA GLN A 169 -1.47 17.27 -1.66
C GLN A 169 -0.72 17.16 -0.34
N LEU A 170 -0.61 15.95 0.22
CA LEU A 170 0.13 15.71 1.47
C LEU A 170 1.63 15.95 1.31
N ALA A 171 2.23 15.65 0.16
CA ALA A 171 3.62 15.94 -0.12
C ALA A 171 3.94 17.43 -0.01
N HIS A 172 3.06 18.27 -0.55
CA HIS A 172 3.20 19.73 -0.49
C HIS A 172 3.00 20.25 0.94
N GLU A 173 1.98 19.77 1.65
CA GLU A 173 1.68 20.19 3.03
C GLU A 173 2.78 19.79 4.02
N LEU A 174 3.28 18.56 3.90
CA LEU A 174 4.17 17.96 4.91
C LEU A 174 5.66 18.18 4.62
N GLY A 175 6.01 18.58 3.40
CA GLY A 175 7.39 18.85 2.97
C GLY A 175 8.16 19.79 3.90
N PRO A 176 7.60 20.95 4.36
CA PRO A 176 8.27 21.85 5.30
C PRO A 176 8.68 21.22 6.64
N TRP A 177 8.12 20.04 6.96
CA TRP A 177 8.43 19.26 8.16
C TRP A 177 9.44 18.15 7.93
N GLY A 178 10.06 18.06 6.74
CA GLY A 178 10.99 16.99 6.39
C GLY A 178 10.32 15.63 6.12
N ILE A 179 9.01 15.65 5.84
CA ILE A 179 8.23 14.44 5.56
C ILE A 179 8.02 14.32 4.05
N THR A 180 8.38 13.16 3.48
CA THR A 180 8.06 12.87 2.08
C THR A 180 6.82 11.98 1.97
N VAL A 181 6.02 12.21 0.95
CA VAL A 181 4.84 11.40 0.63
C VAL A 181 4.90 11.00 -0.83
N ASN A 182 5.04 9.71 -1.11
CA ASN A 182 5.14 9.18 -2.46
C ASN A 182 4.14 8.03 -2.70
N ASN A 183 4.00 7.64 -3.93
CA ASN A 183 3.03 6.62 -4.35
C ASN A 183 3.72 5.59 -5.24
N VAL A 184 3.46 4.32 -4.98
CA VAL A 184 3.78 3.21 -5.88
C VAL A 184 2.50 2.76 -6.55
N ALA A 185 2.51 2.65 -7.87
CA ALA A 185 1.38 2.22 -8.70
C ALA A 185 1.72 0.86 -9.35
N PRO A 186 1.36 -0.27 -8.71
CA PRO A 186 1.62 -1.59 -9.26
C PRO A 186 0.86 -1.83 -10.57
N GLY A 187 1.49 -2.57 -11.49
CA GLY A 187 0.83 -3.26 -12.58
C GLY A 187 0.11 -4.53 -12.11
N PHE A 188 -0.21 -5.42 -13.04
CA PHE A 188 -0.82 -6.70 -12.70
C PHE A 188 0.22 -7.66 -12.12
N VAL A 189 0.02 -8.07 -10.87
CA VAL A 189 0.86 -9.03 -10.14
C VAL A 189 -0.03 -10.07 -9.47
N ARG A 190 0.30 -11.35 -9.62
CA ARG A 190 -0.38 -12.47 -8.93
C ARG A 190 0.09 -12.53 -7.48
N SER A 191 -0.56 -11.77 -6.61
CA SER A 191 -0.09 -11.54 -5.24
C SER A 191 -1.05 -12.04 -4.14
N ASN A 192 -2.28 -12.38 -4.52
CA ASN A 192 -3.32 -12.78 -3.57
C ASN A 192 -4.43 -13.60 -4.27
N PRO A 193 -5.35 -14.23 -3.52
CA PRO A 193 -6.42 -15.04 -4.11
C PRO A 193 -7.31 -14.30 -5.13
N THR A 194 -7.48 -12.99 -4.98
CA THR A 194 -8.29 -12.20 -5.92
C THR A 194 -7.59 -12.01 -7.24
N THR A 195 -6.30 -11.65 -7.24
CA THR A 195 -5.52 -11.52 -8.47
C THR A 195 -5.28 -12.87 -9.13
N GLU A 196 -5.23 -13.96 -8.36
CA GLU A 196 -5.15 -15.32 -8.90
C GLU A 196 -6.45 -15.70 -9.62
N ARG A 197 -7.63 -15.46 -9.02
CA ARG A 197 -8.92 -15.68 -9.71
C ARG A 197 -9.05 -14.84 -10.98
N GLN A 198 -8.62 -13.58 -10.92
CA GLN A 198 -8.61 -12.70 -12.10
C GLN A 198 -7.69 -13.24 -13.21
N TRP A 199 -6.50 -13.71 -12.86
CA TRP A 199 -5.59 -14.36 -13.81
C TRP A 199 -6.21 -15.58 -14.47
N GLN A 200 -6.85 -16.46 -13.69
CA GLN A 200 -7.52 -17.64 -14.20
C GLN A 200 -8.71 -17.28 -15.14
N SER A 201 -9.42 -16.18 -14.84
CA SER A 201 -10.55 -15.75 -15.68
C SER A 201 -10.15 -15.27 -17.07
N TYR A 202 -8.88 -14.90 -17.30
CA TYR A 202 -8.39 -14.47 -18.60
C TYR A 202 -8.20 -15.64 -19.59
N GLY A 203 -8.10 -16.88 -19.12
CA GLY A 203 -7.75 -18.03 -19.94
C GLY A 203 -6.36 -17.91 -20.59
N PRO A 204 -5.89 -18.96 -21.29
CA PRO A 204 -4.52 -18.98 -21.84
C PRO A 204 -4.22 -17.84 -22.82
N GLU A 205 -5.17 -17.51 -23.70
CA GLU A 205 -5.00 -16.45 -24.70
C GLU A 205 -4.95 -15.07 -24.05
N GLY A 206 -5.86 -14.78 -23.09
CA GLY A 206 -5.89 -13.50 -22.38
C GLY A 206 -4.67 -13.33 -21.47
N GLN A 207 -4.20 -14.40 -20.84
CA GLN A 207 -2.96 -14.43 -20.07
C GLN A 207 -1.74 -14.09 -20.95
N GLN A 208 -1.65 -14.72 -22.11
CA GLN A 208 -0.59 -14.44 -23.07
C GLN A 208 -0.67 -12.99 -23.58
N ALA A 209 -1.85 -12.51 -23.95
CA ALA A 209 -2.06 -11.14 -24.41
C ALA A 209 -1.64 -10.11 -23.34
N LEU A 210 -2.01 -10.36 -22.06
CA LEU A 210 -1.59 -9.51 -20.96
C LEU A 210 -0.07 -9.44 -20.84
N VAL A 211 0.62 -10.58 -20.84
CA VAL A 211 2.08 -10.65 -20.75
C VAL A 211 2.74 -9.99 -21.94
N GLN A 212 2.23 -10.21 -23.16
CA GLN A 212 2.76 -9.58 -24.37
C GLN A 212 2.55 -8.06 -24.39
N GLY A 213 1.54 -7.56 -23.69
CA GLY A 213 1.31 -6.12 -23.50
C GLY A 213 2.30 -5.44 -22.55
N ILE A 214 3.04 -6.20 -21.72
CA ILE A 214 4.09 -5.69 -20.83
C ILE A 214 5.42 -5.62 -21.60
N ALA A 215 6.14 -4.49 -21.50
CA ALA A 215 7.42 -4.33 -22.22
C ALA A 215 8.44 -5.39 -21.80
N MET A 216 8.52 -5.73 -20.51
CA MET A 216 9.42 -6.74 -19.94
C MET A 216 9.02 -8.19 -20.28
N LYS A 217 7.82 -8.43 -20.88
CA LYS A 217 7.31 -9.74 -21.29
C LYS A 217 7.18 -10.79 -20.17
N HIS A 218 7.06 -10.35 -18.94
CA HIS A 218 6.75 -11.19 -17.78
C HIS A 218 5.96 -10.40 -16.72
N LEU A 219 5.28 -11.12 -15.84
CA LEU A 219 4.64 -10.52 -14.68
C LEU A 219 5.69 -10.19 -13.61
N GLY A 220 5.45 -9.11 -12.88
CA GLY A 220 6.20 -8.80 -11.67
C GLY A 220 5.82 -9.70 -10.48
N SER A 221 6.57 -9.57 -9.41
CA SER A 221 6.39 -10.23 -8.12
C SER A 221 6.01 -9.21 -7.04
N PRO A 222 5.50 -9.66 -5.87
CA PRO A 222 5.34 -8.76 -4.72
C PRO A 222 6.64 -8.09 -4.26
N ASP A 223 7.78 -8.71 -4.47
CA ASP A 223 9.08 -8.17 -4.10
C ASP A 223 9.48 -6.95 -4.96
N ASP A 224 9.07 -6.91 -6.23
CA ASP A 224 9.32 -5.74 -7.09
C ASP A 224 8.62 -4.50 -6.53
N ILE A 225 7.41 -4.67 -5.98
CA ILE A 225 6.66 -3.60 -5.32
C ILE A 225 7.35 -3.22 -4.01
N ALA A 226 7.76 -4.21 -3.20
CA ALA A 226 8.46 -3.97 -1.94
C ALA A 226 9.76 -3.18 -2.16
N HIS A 227 10.53 -3.48 -3.21
CA HIS A 227 11.78 -2.77 -3.53
C HIS A 227 11.53 -1.29 -3.83
N ALA A 228 10.48 -0.95 -4.57
CA ALA A 228 10.11 0.44 -4.82
C ALA A 228 9.70 1.17 -3.54
N VAL A 229 8.96 0.48 -2.64
CA VAL A 229 8.57 1.01 -1.33
C VAL A 229 9.80 1.26 -0.46
N LEU A 230 10.74 0.32 -0.38
CA LEU A 230 12.00 0.48 0.36
C LEU A 230 12.80 1.68 -0.15
N PHE A 231 12.86 1.87 -1.47
CA PHE A 231 13.53 3.04 -2.05
C PHE A 231 12.90 4.34 -1.58
N PHE A 232 11.57 4.50 -1.72
CA PHE A 232 10.88 5.71 -1.27
C PHE A 232 10.95 5.94 0.24
N ALA A 233 11.02 4.87 1.03
CA ALA A 233 11.17 4.95 2.48
C ALA A 233 12.60 5.24 2.94
N SER A 234 13.59 5.08 2.07
CA SER A 234 15.01 5.24 2.39
C SER A 234 15.45 6.71 2.46
N ASP A 235 16.64 6.94 2.97
CA ASP A 235 17.27 8.27 2.99
C ASP A 235 17.70 8.72 1.58
N TYR A 236 17.86 7.79 0.63
CA TYR A 236 18.15 8.11 -0.78
C TYR A 236 16.99 8.83 -1.47
N ALA A 237 15.76 8.68 -1.00
CA ALA A 237 14.59 9.39 -1.51
C ALA A 237 14.25 10.66 -0.70
N GLY A 238 15.19 11.18 0.09
CA GLY A 238 14.95 12.34 0.96
C GLY A 238 14.57 13.64 0.24
N TRP A 239 14.87 13.76 -1.06
CA TRP A 239 14.50 14.88 -1.93
C TRP A 239 13.42 14.51 -2.96
N ILE A 240 12.76 13.35 -2.79
CA ILE A 240 11.71 12.85 -3.68
C ILE A 240 10.41 12.86 -2.91
N THR A 241 9.45 13.71 -3.33
CA THR A 241 8.11 13.78 -2.73
C THR A 241 7.05 14.13 -3.77
N GLY A 242 5.81 13.70 -3.55
CA GLY A 242 4.68 13.89 -4.46
C GLY A 242 4.73 13.05 -5.73
N GLN A 243 5.67 12.10 -5.82
CA GLN A 243 5.89 11.30 -7.02
C GLN A 243 5.00 10.06 -7.05
N VAL A 244 4.68 9.63 -8.26
CA VAL A 244 3.98 8.37 -8.54
C VAL A 244 4.90 7.53 -9.41
N LEU A 245 5.31 6.38 -8.90
CA LEU A 245 6.17 5.43 -9.61
C LEU A 245 5.34 4.23 -10.06
N SER A 246 5.18 4.05 -11.36
CA SER A 246 4.66 2.81 -11.91
C SER A 246 5.68 1.69 -11.74
N VAL A 247 5.22 0.56 -11.21
CA VAL A 247 6.01 -0.68 -11.10
C VAL A 247 5.19 -1.77 -11.80
N ASP A 248 5.29 -1.80 -13.12
CA ASP A 248 4.36 -2.51 -13.99
C ASP A 248 5.05 -3.21 -15.19
N GLY A 249 6.38 -3.18 -15.23
CA GLY A 249 7.16 -3.77 -16.31
C GLY A 249 7.05 -3.00 -17.64
N GLY A 250 6.56 -1.76 -17.62
CA GLY A 250 6.40 -0.91 -18.81
C GLY A 250 5.10 -1.22 -19.55
N LYS A 251 4.00 -1.16 -18.85
CA LYS A 251 2.65 -1.32 -19.43
C LYS A 251 2.08 0.03 -19.86
#